data_927831045cb76ba2cd74a307e300f530
#
_entry.id   927831045cb76ba2cd74a307e300f530
#
_cell.length_a   1.000
_cell.length_b   1.000
_cell.length_c   1.000
_cell.angle_alpha   90.00
_cell.angle_beta   90.00
_cell.angle_gamma   90.00
#
_symmetry.space_group_name_H-M   'P 1'
#
loop_
_entity.id
_entity.type
_entity.pdbx_description
1 polymer ?
#
loop_
_entity_poly.entity_id
_entity_poly.type
_entity_poly.pdbx_seq_one_letter_code
_entity_poly.pdbx_strand_id
1 'polypeptide(L)'
;MATINNQATLTFSSGGSTVEVASNKASVTLQGPLTISKRSLETSYQLDNTIVYTVEVKNTSTASLQNVTVKDDLGTYNITATAKVTPLTYVGPAQRFENGTHVGAVTATVDSTKTFVTFSIGTVAAGSTEIILYKVKTNNYAKGATGSTIISTASVTADGVSTPVTFPYTLTDDNYADVVIEKSMTPDPIVDGGVLSYVFVLKNYGNAIASDVVLKDKLSPIPAVQHTYVDGTQRDEHDFSTTTGEYLFPGLTSTYDFAVPAATITQDATTGVVSIVPGTHIVRVDGII
;
A
#
# COMPACT_ATOMS: atom_id res chain seq x y z
N MET A 1 -23.72 18.02 4.83
CA MET A 1 -24.22 19.24 4.16
C MET A 1 -25.59 19.59 4.74
N ALA A 2 -25.84 20.86 5.05
CA ALA A 2 -27.14 21.29 5.54
C ALA A 2 -28.12 21.40 4.36
N THR A 3 -29.40 21.11 4.59
CA THR A 3 -30.46 21.26 3.59
C THR A 3 -31.37 22.41 4.03
N ILE A 4 -31.55 23.38 3.14
CA ILE A 4 -32.51 24.47 3.33
C ILE A 4 -33.82 24.01 2.71
N ASN A 5 -34.87 23.97 3.52
CA ASN A 5 -36.22 23.58 3.07
C ASN A 5 -37.13 24.80 3.14
N ASN A 6 -37.97 24.99 2.16
CA ASN A 6 -39.00 26.02 2.11
C ASN A 6 -40.32 25.45 1.59
N GLN A 7 -41.44 25.88 2.21
CA GLN A 7 -42.80 25.51 1.86
C GLN A 7 -43.71 26.73 2.01
N ALA A 8 -44.54 27.02 1.04
CA ALA A 8 -45.52 28.09 1.10
C ALA A 8 -46.88 27.53 1.47
N THR A 9 -47.69 28.37 2.11
CA THR A 9 -49.08 28.08 2.42
C THR A 9 -49.99 29.14 1.77
N LEU A 10 -51.04 28.69 1.13
CA LEU A 10 -52.09 29.55 0.56
C LEU A 10 -53.38 29.38 1.33
N THR A 11 -53.90 30.49 1.80
CA THR A 11 -55.20 30.51 2.48
C THR A 11 -56.21 31.29 1.64
N PHE A 12 -57.39 30.75 1.45
CA PHE A 12 -58.49 31.42 0.71
C PHE A 12 -59.85 31.04 1.29
N SER A 13 -60.89 31.84 0.98
CA SER A 13 -62.24 31.56 1.41
C SER A 13 -63.04 30.93 0.25
N SER A 14 -63.75 29.82 0.55
CA SER A 14 -64.64 29.15 -0.40
C SER A 14 -65.88 28.65 0.35
N GLY A 15 -67.09 28.98 -0.13
CA GLY A 15 -68.35 28.52 0.45
C GLY A 15 -68.60 28.97 1.91
N GLY A 16 -68.00 30.11 2.33
CA GLY A 16 -68.08 30.61 3.70
C GLY A 16 -67.09 29.98 4.69
N SER A 17 -66.23 29.10 4.22
CA SER A 17 -65.17 28.46 5.00
C SER A 17 -63.76 28.90 4.55
N THR A 18 -62.81 29.00 5.48
CA THR A 18 -61.40 29.23 5.16
C THR A 18 -60.75 27.92 4.79
N VAL A 19 -60.07 27.86 3.66
CA VAL A 19 -59.29 26.72 3.17
C VAL A 19 -57.84 27.08 3.16
N GLU A 20 -57.00 26.19 3.68
CA GLU A 20 -55.54 26.30 3.65
C GLU A 20 -54.96 25.18 2.79
N VAL A 21 -54.04 25.53 1.88
CA VAL A 21 -53.37 24.58 1.00
C VAL A 21 -51.88 24.85 1.07
N ALA A 22 -51.08 23.80 1.37
CA ALA A 22 -49.65 23.87 1.39
C ALA A 22 -49.05 23.52 0.01
N SER A 23 -48.00 24.21 -0.38
CA SER A 23 -47.21 23.88 -1.59
C SER A 23 -46.40 22.58 -1.39
N ASN A 24 -45.79 22.08 -2.46
CA ASN A 24 -44.70 21.14 -2.31
C ASN A 24 -43.54 21.77 -1.51
N LYS A 25 -42.72 20.91 -0.89
CA LYS A 25 -41.48 21.31 -0.20
C LYS A 25 -40.39 21.52 -1.25
N ALA A 26 -39.82 22.70 -1.35
CA ALA A 26 -38.62 22.99 -2.14
C ALA A 26 -37.39 22.81 -1.23
N SER A 27 -36.36 22.12 -1.73
CA SER A 27 -35.17 21.82 -0.96
C SER A 27 -33.92 22.19 -1.75
N VAL A 28 -32.93 22.83 -1.09
CA VAL A 28 -31.62 23.18 -1.64
C VAL A 28 -30.55 22.72 -0.65
N THR A 29 -29.51 22.10 -1.19
CA THR A 29 -28.35 21.71 -0.37
C THR A 29 -27.40 22.90 -0.20
N LEU A 30 -27.09 23.26 1.04
CA LEU A 30 -26.07 24.26 1.34
C LEU A 30 -24.69 23.61 1.27
N GLN A 31 -23.88 24.00 0.28
CA GLN A 31 -22.49 23.57 0.18
C GLN A 31 -21.66 24.30 1.24
N GLY A 32 -20.82 23.54 1.97
CA GLY A 32 -19.87 24.11 2.92
C GLY A 32 -18.76 24.90 2.21
N PRO A 33 -18.01 25.74 2.94
CA PRO A 33 -16.97 26.60 2.38
C PRO A 33 -15.71 25.86 1.96
N LEU A 34 -15.57 24.57 2.29
CA LEU A 34 -14.42 23.73 1.95
C LEU A 34 -14.84 22.51 1.15
N THR A 35 -14.01 22.13 0.19
CA THR A 35 -14.02 20.79 -0.40
C THR A 35 -12.65 20.14 -0.22
N ILE A 36 -12.62 18.80 -0.22
CA ILE A 36 -11.39 18.01 -0.13
C ILE A 36 -11.48 16.84 -1.12
N SER A 37 -10.37 16.51 -1.74
CA SER A 37 -10.17 15.23 -2.43
C SER A 37 -8.82 14.64 -2.07
N LYS A 38 -8.73 13.32 -2.10
CA LYS A 38 -7.49 12.57 -1.86
C LYS A 38 -7.26 11.60 -3.02
N ARG A 39 -6.03 11.53 -3.51
CA ARG A 39 -5.65 10.68 -4.64
C ARG A 39 -4.27 10.09 -4.44
N SER A 40 -3.99 9.00 -5.15
CA SER A 40 -2.68 8.41 -5.35
C SER A 40 -2.55 8.00 -6.82
N LEU A 41 -1.33 7.84 -7.31
CA LEU A 41 -1.07 7.17 -8.59
C LEU A 41 -1.18 5.66 -8.44
N GLU A 42 -0.85 5.16 -7.25
CA GLU A 42 -0.98 3.76 -6.88
C GLU A 42 -2.43 3.45 -6.50
N THR A 43 -2.97 2.38 -7.03
CA THR A 43 -4.29 1.82 -6.68
C THR A 43 -4.17 0.58 -5.80
N SER A 44 -2.95 0.04 -5.72
CA SER A 44 -2.60 -1.13 -4.91
C SER A 44 -1.39 -0.84 -4.03
N TYR A 45 -1.13 -1.73 -3.08
CA TYR A 45 0.04 -1.71 -2.21
C TYR A 45 0.64 -3.10 -2.07
N GLN A 46 1.92 -3.13 -1.74
CA GLN A 46 2.67 -4.29 -1.29
C GLN A 46 3.16 -4.02 0.12
N LEU A 47 3.57 -5.05 0.84
CA LEU A 47 4.20 -4.87 2.15
C LEU A 47 5.55 -4.16 1.97
N ASP A 48 5.88 -3.27 2.91
CA ASP A 48 7.10 -2.42 2.91
C ASP A 48 7.19 -1.41 1.74
N ASN A 49 6.10 -1.13 1.03
CA ASN A 49 6.07 -0.23 -0.13
C ASN A 49 5.83 1.23 0.26
N THR A 50 6.35 2.16 -0.55
CA THR A 50 6.11 3.60 -0.43
C THR A 50 5.02 4.05 -1.40
N ILE A 51 4.04 4.79 -0.88
CA ILE A 51 2.88 5.30 -1.59
C ILE A 51 2.91 6.83 -1.54
N VAL A 52 2.58 7.47 -2.65
CA VAL A 52 2.50 8.94 -2.74
C VAL A 52 1.05 9.37 -2.79
N TYR A 53 0.64 10.17 -1.80
CA TYR A 53 -0.68 10.80 -1.77
C TYR A 53 -0.63 12.27 -2.14
N THR A 54 -1.69 12.71 -2.81
CA THR A 54 -2.05 14.12 -2.97
C THR A 54 -3.39 14.36 -2.31
N VAL A 55 -3.47 15.43 -1.50
CA VAL A 55 -4.72 15.92 -0.93
C VAL A 55 -4.94 17.33 -1.46
N GLU A 56 -6.04 17.53 -2.17
CA GLU A 56 -6.49 18.83 -2.66
C GLU A 56 -7.55 19.39 -1.74
N VAL A 57 -7.38 20.62 -1.30
CA VAL A 57 -8.33 21.40 -0.50
C VAL A 57 -8.69 22.66 -1.27
N LYS A 58 -9.97 22.95 -1.44
CA LYS A 58 -10.43 24.16 -2.09
C LYS A 58 -11.34 24.96 -1.15
N ASN A 59 -11.04 26.25 -1.01
CA ASN A 59 -11.95 27.21 -0.41
C ASN A 59 -12.97 27.66 -1.46
N THR A 60 -14.21 27.23 -1.33
CA THR A 60 -15.32 27.57 -2.26
C THR A 60 -16.08 28.80 -1.84
N SER A 61 -15.71 29.43 -0.72
CA SER A 61 -16.36 30.65 -0.21
C SER A 61 -15.77 31.91 -0.81
N THR A 62 -16.43 33.04 -0.56
CA THR A 62 -16.00 34.37 -0.98
C THR A 62 -15.08 35.07 0.01
N ALA A 63 -14.75 34.40 1.13
CA ALA A 63 -13.88 34.92 2.18
C ALA A 63 -12.68 33.97 2.40
N SER A 64 -11.56 34.52 2.88
CA SER A 64 -10.44 33.71 3.33
C SER A 64 -10.79 32.88 4.57
N LEU A 65 -10.33 31.64 4.61
CA LEU A 65 -10.47 30.75 5.75
C LEU A 65 -9.16 30.69 6.53
N GLN A 66 -9.26 30.76 7.86
CA GLN A 66 -8.12 30.78 8.76
C GLN A 66 -7.92 29.40 9.42
N ASN A 67 -6.67 29.13 9.85
CA ASN A 67 -6.29 27.89 10.56
C ASN A 67 -6.74 26.61 9.84
N VAL A 68 -6.63 26.63 8.49
CA VAL A 68 -6.96 25.45 7.70
C VAL A 68 -5.94 24.35 7.99
N THR A 69 -6.43 23.20 8.39
CA THR A 69 -5.63 22.00 8.65
C THR A 69 -6.20 20.79 7.95
N VAL A 70 -5.31 19.94 7.44
CA VAL A 70 -5.65 18.63 6.90
C VAL A 70 -5.14 17.56 7.83
N LYS A 71 -5.99 16.61 8.20
CA LYS A 71 -5.64 15.44 8.98
C LYS A 71 -5.88 14.18 8.17
N ASP A 72 -4.89 13.30 8.12
CA ASP A 72 -4.99 11.98 7.50
C ASP A 72 -4.90 10.89 8.57
N ASP A 73 -5.81 9.91 8.57
CA ASP A 73 -5.88 8.85 9.55
C ASP A 73 -4.90 7.69 9.29
N LEU A 74 -4.08 7.78 8.23
CA LEU A 74 -3.08 6.78 7.84
C LEU A 74 -3.64 5.35 7.72
N GLY A 75 -4.95 5.25 7.42
CA GLY A 75 -5.65 3.97 7.29
C GLY A 75 -5.88 3.25 8.61
N THR A 76 -5.87 3.96 9.73
CA THR A 76 -6.10 3.39 11.08
C THR A 76 -7.41 2.62 11.15
N TYR A 77 -7.35 1.37 11.61
CA TYR A 77 -8.51 0.49 11.74
C TYR A 77 -8.54 -0.26 13.08
N ASN A 78 -9.71 -0.75 13.46
CA ASN A 78 -9.88 -1.54 14.67
C ASN A 78 -9.44 -2.98 14.44
N ILE A 79 -8.56 -3.50 15.28
CA ILE A 79 -8.22 -4.94 15.31
C ILE A 79 -9.10 -5.69 16.32
N THR A 80 -9.43 -5.01 17.43
CA THR A 80 -10.42 -5.45 18.42
C THR A 80 -11.39 -4.32 18.72
N ALA A 81 -12.36 -4.53 19.60
CA ALA A 81 -13.28 -3.46 20.03
C ALA A 81 -12.58 -2.24 20.67
N THR A 82 -11.39 -2.43 21.24
CA THR A 82 -10.64 -1.39 21.97
C THR A 82 -9.28 -1.08 21.40
N ALA A 83 -8.70 -1.96 20.58
CA ALA A 83 -7.37 -1.81 20.01
C ALA A 83 -7.44 -1.36 18.55
N LYS A 84 -6.64 -0.34 18.21
CA LYS A 84 -6.47 0.17 16.84
C LYS A 84 -5.04 -0.01 16.39
N VAL A 85 -4.87 -0.22 15.10
CA VAL A 85 -3.56 -0.30 14.44
C VAL A 85 -3.56 0.59 13.20
N THR A 86 -2.37 1.06 12.81
CA THR A 86 -2.19 2.00 11.69
C THR A 86 -1.26 1.36 10.66
N PRO A 87 -1.75 0.99 9.49
CA PRO A 87 -1.00 0.25 8.47
C PRO A 87 -0.02 1.12 7.67
N LEU A 88 -0.17 2.45 7.72
CA LEU A 88 0.68 3.40 7.00
C LEU A 88 1.49 4.25 7.97
N THR A 89 2.76 4.44 7.65
CA THR A 89 3.67 5.33 8.38
C THR A 89 3.97 6.54 7.51
N TYR A 90 3.75 7.75 8.01
CA TYR A 90 4.11 8.99 7.32
C TYR A 90 5.64 9.08 7.11
N VAL A 91 6.05 9.46 5.89
CA VAL A 91 7.45 9.69 5.51
C VAL A 91 7.59 11.13 4.99
N GLY A 92 8.19 11.99 5.80
CA GLY A 92 8.34 13.42 5.47
C GLY A 92 9.54 13.72 4.56
N PRO A 93 9.67 14.98 4.11
CA PRO A 93 8.75 16.10 4.29
C PRO A 93 7.59 16.10 3.28
N ALA A 94 6.45 16.69 3.67
CA ALA A 94 5.33 16.96 2.76
C ALA A 94 5.56 18.29 2.02
N GLN A 95 5.07 18.37 0.77
CA GLN A 95 5.18 19.54 -0.08
C GLN A 95 3.81 20.20 -0.28
N ARG A 96 3.77 21.54 -0.32
CA ARG A 96 2.56 22.33 -0.53
C ARG A 96 2.61 23.06 -1.86
N PHE A 97 1.47 23.11 -2.54
CA PHE A 97 1.25 23.89 -3.75
C PHE A 97 0.01 24.74 -3.55
N GLU A 98 0.09 26.02 -3.88
CA GLU A 98 -1.02 26.97 -3.87
C GLU A 98 -1.37 27.35 -5.32
N ASN A 99 -2.62 27.10 -5.73
CA ASN A 99 -3.08 27.35 -7.10
C ASN A 99 -2.14 26.79 -8.18
N GLY A 100 -1.57 25.59 -7.93
CA GLY A 100 -0.64 24.90 -8.83
C GLY A 100 0.83 25.34 -8.70
N THR A 101 1.14 26.38 -7.91
CA THR A 101 2.50 26.85 -7.68
C THR A 101 3.09 26.20 -6.42
N HIS A 102 4.29 25.62 -6.53
CA HIS A 102 5.00 25.07 -5.37
C HIS A 102 5.42 26.19 -4.41
N VAL A 103 5.01 26.09 -3.15
CA VAL A 103 5.30 27.09 -2.10
C VAL A 103 6.24 26.55 -1.01
N GLY A 104 6.68 25.29 -1.09
CA GLY A 104 7.65 24.69 -0.19
C GLY A 104 7.07 23.60 0.67
N ALA A 105 7.79 23.24 1.74
CA ALA A 105 7.34 22.22 2.68
C ALA A 105 6.20 22.75 3.55
N VAL A 106 5.23 21.86 3.87
CA VAL A 106 4.18 22.13 4.85
C VAL A 106 4.54 21.51 6.19
N THR A 107 4.21 22.21 7.29
CA THR A 107 4.40 21.65 8.64
C THR A 107 3.48 20.44 8.83
N ALA A 108 4.11 19.29 9.09
CA ALA A 108 3.44 18.03 9.36
C ALA A 108 3.72 17.58 10.80
N THR A 109 2.67 17.22 11.53
CA THR A 109 2.76 16.71 12.90
C THR A 109 2.09 15.35 12.98
N VAL A 110 2.87 14.31 13.31
CA VAL A 110 2.34 12.96 13.61
C VAL A 110 1.96 12.95 15.08
N ASP A 111 0.78 12.42 15.40
CA ASP A 111 0.33 12.32 16.80
C ASP A 111 1.18 11.32 17.60
N SER A 112 1.14 11.40 18.91
CA SER A 112 1.95 10.55 19.81
C SER A 112 1.64 9.06 19.66
N THR A 113 0.43 8.71 19.24
CA THR A 113 -0.01 7.32 18.99
C THR A 113 0.25 6.86 17.57
N LYS A 114 0.75 7.76 16.69
CA LYS A 114 1.03 7.52 15.26
C LYS A 114 -0.20 7.04 14.46
N THR A 115 -1.39 7.45 14.90
CA THR A 115 -2.65 7.07 14.26
C THR A 115 -3.11 8.06 13.19
N PHE A 116 -2.49 9.25 13.14
CA PHE A 116 -2.75 10.24 12.11
C PHE A 116 -1.58 11.22 11.94
N VAL A 117 -1.57 11.89 10.80
CA VAL A 117 -0.71 13.06 10.54
C VAL A 117 -1.57 14.27 10.28
N THR A 118 -1.17 15.42 10.81
CA THR A 118 -1.83 16.72 10.60
C THR A 118 -0.90 17.66 9.83
N PHE A 119 -1.40 18.26 8.76
CA PHE A 119 -0.73 19.25 7.94
C PHE A 119 -1.34 20.64 8.22
N SER A 120 -0.51 21.62 8.62
CA SER A 120 -0.95 22.99 8.92
C SER A 120 -0.80 23.85 7.66
N ILE A 121 -1.90 24.15 6.98
CA ILE A 121 -1.93 24.98 5.77
C ILE A 121 -1.91 26.48 6.16
N GLY A 122 -2.66 26.84 7.20
CA GLY A 122 -2.85 28.21 7.65
C GLY A 122 -4.02 28.91 6.95
N THR A 123 -3.78 30.07 6.36
CA THR A 123 -4.82 30.82 5.64
C THR A 123 -4.97 30.32 4.21
N VAL A 124 -6.22 30.08 3.79
CA VAL A 124 -6.56 29.76 2.39
C VAL A 124 -7.49 30.86 1.87
N ALA A 125 -7.02 31.60 0.86
CA ALA A 125 -7.76 32.72 0.28
C ALA A 125 -9.07 32.26 -0.37
N ALA A 126 -10.00 33.19 -0.56
CA ALA A 126 -11.27 32.94 -1.27
C ALA A 126 -11.02 32.35 -2.66
N GLY A 127 -11.67 31.23 -3.00
CA GLY A 127 -11.55 30.57 -4.29
C GLY A 127 -10.23 29.80 -4.51
N SER A 128 -9.23 29.91 -3.60
CA SER A 128 -7.93 29.23 -3.74
C SER A 128 -8.01 27.74 -3.53
N THR A 129 -7.07 27.05 -4.19
CA THR A 129 -6.86 25.60 -4.10
C THR A 129 -5.48 25.31 -3.53
N GLU A 130 -5.42 24.46 -2.52
CA GLU A 130 -4.21 23.96 -1.89
C GLU A 130 -4.02 22.48 -2.19
N ILE A 131 -2.80 22.08 -2.53
CA ILE A 131 -2.44 20.66 -2.71
C ILE A 131 -1.31 20.33 -1.77
N ILE A 132 -1.49 19.27 -1.00
CA ILE A 132 -0.46 18.66 -0.16
C ILE A 132 -0.04 17.35 -0.82
N LEU A 133 1.27 17.23 -1.13
CA LEU A 133 1.88 15.99 -1.63
C LEU A 133 2.75 15.42 -0.52
N TYR A 134 2.50 14.16 -0.15
CA TYR A 134 3.24 13.48 0.91
C TYR A 134 3.39 11.99 0.64
N LYS A 135 4.36 11.38 1.32
CA LYS A 135 4.65 9.95 1.22
C LYS A 135 4.23 9.24 2.51
N VAL A 136 3.77 8.01 2.33
CA VAL A 136 3.56 7.06 3.40
C VAL A 136 4.22 5.73 3.02
N LYS A 137 4.55 4.92 4.01
CA LYS A 137 5.10 3.58 3.82
C LYS A 137 4.20 2.57 4.51
N THR A 138 3.87 1.46 3.85
CA THR A 138 3.20 0.33 4.49
C THR A 138 4.12 -0.27 5.56
N ASN A 139 3.54 -0.73 6.65
CA ASN A 139 4.26 -1.29 7.79
C ASN A 139 3.66 -2.66 8.17
N ASN A 140 4.15 -3.24 9.27
CA ASN A 140 3.74 -4.55 9.76
C ASN A 140 2.29 -4.65 10.28
N TYR A 141 1.47 -3.62 10.08
CA TYR A 141 0.02 -3.65 10.32
C TYR A 141 -0.79 -3.61 9.00
N ALA A 142 -0.11 -3.46 7.86
CA ALA A 142 -0.76 -3.58 6.56
C ALA A 142 -1.11 -5.04 6.29
N LYS A 143 -2.38 -5.32 6.00
CA LYS A 143 -2.85 -6.68 5.70
C LYS A 143 -2.20 -7.15 4.40
N GLY A 144 -1.62 -8.33 4.37
CA GLY A 144 -0.92 -8.87 3.19
C GLY A 144 -1.67 -10.02 2.50
N ALA A 145 -2.92 -10.28 2.87
CA ALA A 145 -3.74 -11.26 2.15
C ALA A 145 -4.30 -10.63 0.88
N THR A 146 -4.15 -11.29 -0.26
CA THR A 146 -4.63 -10.83 -1.57
C THR A 146 -6.06 -10.31 -1.50
N GLY A 147 -6.29 -9.10 -2.03
CA GLY A 147 -7.58 -8.42 -2.02
C GLY A 147 -7.92 -7.71 -0.71
N SER A 148 -7.04 -7.72 0.29
CA SER A 148 -7.18 -6.86 1.48
C SER A 148 -7.11 -5.39 1.08
N THR A 149 -7.71 -4.51 1.90
CA THR A 149 -7.74 -3.07 1.61
C THR A 149 -7.21 -2.24 2.76
N ILE A 150 -6.59 -1.11 2.41
CA ILE A 150 -6.30 0.00 3.31
C ILE A 150 -7.17 1.17 2.87
N ILE A 151 -8.05 1.63 3.76
CA ILE A 151 -8.87 2.83 3.53
C ILE A 151 -8.29 3.94 4.39
N SER A 152 -7.66 4.92 3.75
CA SER A 152 -7.09 6.08 4.44
C SER A 152 -7.90 7.33 4.14
N THR A 153 -8.37 8.01 5.20
CA THR A 153 -9.30 9.13 5.11
C THR A 153 -8.60 10.44 5.46
N ALA A 154 -8.60 11.37 4.51
CA ALA A 154 -8.22 12.75 4.78
C ALA A 154 -9.45 13.57 5.22
N SER A 155 -9.24 14.46 6.17
CA SER A 155 -10.25 15.42 6.66
C SER A 155 -9.67 16.82 6.68
N VAL A 156 -10.49 17.82 6.34
CA VAL A 156 -10.10 19.25 6.42
C VAL A 156 -10.99 20.00 7.40
N THR A 157 -10.37 20.89 8.16
CA THR A 157 -11.05 21.81 9.09
C THR A 157 -10.51 23.22 8.92
N ALA A 158 -11.29 24.21 9.32
CA ALA A 158 -10.90 25.63 9.40
C ALA A 158 -11.72 26.31 10.49
N ASP A 159 -11.32 27.53 10.88
CA ASP A 159 -12.10 28.36 11.77
C ASP A 159 -13.49 28.63 11.18
N GLY A 160 -14.52 28.51 12.00
CA GLY A 160 -15.92 28.68 11.58
C GLY A 160 -16.52 27.53 10.81
N VAL A 161 -15.76 26.47 10.51
CA VAL A 161 -16.26 25.24 9.90
C VAL A 161 -16.57 24.21 10.98
N SER A 162 -17.86 24.07 11.32
CA SER A 162 -18.32 23.26 12.45
C SER A 162 -18.14 21.74 12.29
N THR A 163 -18.05 21.27 11.05
CA THR A 163 -17.93 19.83 10.74
C THR A 163 -16.79 19.61 9.75
N PRO A 164 -15.82 18.73 10.04
CA PRO A 164 -14.78 18.38 9.09
C PRO A 164 -15.36 17.83 7.79
N VAL A 165 -14.78 18.22 6.65
CA VAL A 165 -15.08 17.61 5.36
C VAL A 165 -14.07 16.49 5.14
N THR A 166 -14.54 15.30 4.75
CA THR A 166 -13.71 14.09 4.65
C THR A 166 -13.71 13.51 3.26
N PHE A 167 -12.61 12.83 2.89
CA PHE A 167 -12.49 12.08 1.65
C PHE A 167 -11.64 10.82 1.86
N PRO A 168 -12.20 9.62 1.68
CA PRO A 168 -11.45 8.36 1.77
C PRO A 168 -10.73 8.06 0.46
N TYR A 169 -9.61 7.35 0.56
CA TYR A 169 -8.94 6.69 -0.55
C TYR A 169 -8.66 5.24 -0.20
N THR A 170 -8.93 4.33 -1.13
CA THR A 170 -8.77 2.88 -0.94
C THR A 170 -7.61 2.37 -1.79
N LEU A 171 -6.70 1.67 -1.14
CA LEU A 171 -5.67 0.84 -1.77
C LEU A 171 -6.05 -0.63 -1.59
N THR A 172 -5.82 -1.45 -2.61
CA THR A 172 -6.00 -2.91 -2.53
C THR A 172 -4.64 -3.58 -2.45
N ASP A 173 -4.53 -4.66 -1.67
CA ASP A 173 -3.30 -5.46 -1.62
C ASP A 173 -3.03 -6.07 -3.00
N ASP A 174 -1.80 -5.89 -3.49
CA ASP A 174 -1.38 -6.38 -4.79
C ASP A 174 -1.15 -7.90 -4.75
N ASN A 175 -1.19 -8.54 -5.91
CA ASN A 175 -0.84 -9.96 -6.06
C ASN A 175 0.56 -10.04 -6.66
N TYR A 176 1.58 -10.31 -5.84
CA TYR A 176 2.98 -10.22 -6.25
C TYR A 176 3.84 -11.33 -5.64
N ALA A 177 4.91 -11.69 -6.35
CA ALA A 177 6.02 -12.49 -5.84
C ALA A 177 7.22 -11.57 -5.55
N ASP A 178 7.90 -11.83 -4.44
CA ASP A 178 9.12 -11.12 -4.02
C ASP A 178 10.19 -12.14 -3.63
N VAL A 179 11.00 -12.54 -4.62
CA VAL A 179 11.95 -13.64 -4.47
C VAL A 179 13.36 -13.12 -4.23
N VAL A 180 13.94 -13.59 -3.12
CA VAL A 180 15.35 -13.38 -2.76
C VAL A 180 16.10 -14.70 -2.90
N ILE A 181 17.35 -14.64 -3.38
CA ILE A 181 18.24 -15.80 -3.50
C ILE A 181 19.49 -15.61 -2.63
N GLU A 182 19.85 -16.64 -1.90
CA GLU A 182 21.11 -16.75 -1.14
C GLU A 182 21.92 -17.92 -1.68
N LYS A 183 23.23 -17.73 -1.87
CA LYS A 183 24.16 -18.77 -2.36
C LYS A 183 25.21 -19.08 -1.32
N SER A 184 25.51 -20.36 -1.15
CA SER A 184 26.62 -20.86 -0.34
C SER A 184 27.27 -22.07 -1.00
N MET A 185 28.44 -22.46 -0.50
CA MET A 185 29.19 -23.66 -0.92
C MET A 185 29.66 -24.43 0.29
N THR A 186 29.69 -25.76 0.19
CA THR A 186 30.16 -26.66 1.25
C THR A 186 30.70 -27.97 0.69
N PRO A 187 31.71 -28.65 1.29
CA PRO A 187 32.43 -28.24 2.49
C PRO A 187 33.47 -27.13 2.23
N ASP A 188 33.92 -26.48 3.30
CA ASP A 188 35.05 -25.54 3.29
C ASP A 188 35.95 -25.88 4.51
N PRO A 189 37.20 -26.34 4.29
CA PRO A 189 37.86 -26.57 3.01
C PRO A 189 37.39 -27.85 2.30
N ILE A 190 37.63 -27.91 0.98
CA ILE A 190 37.40 -29.08 0.13
C ILE A 190 38.76 -29.71 -0.23
N VAL A 191 38.77 -31.04 -0.45
CA VAL A 191 39.91 -31.78 -0.99
C VAL A 191 39.76 -32.06 -2.47
N ASP A 192 40.86 -32.17 -3.19
CA ASP A 192 40.85 -32.54 -4.61
C ASP A 192 40.18 -33.91 -4.85
N GLY A 193 39.31 -33.99 -5.86
CA GLY A 193 38.44 -35.13 -6.10
C GLY A 193 37.25 -35.22 -5.13
N GLY A 194 37.07 -34.23 -4.24
CA GLY A 194 35.93 -34.17 -3.32
C GLY A 194 34.64 -33.68 -3.98
N VAL A 195 33.52 -33.91 -3.31
CA VAL A 195 32.21 -33.39 -3.73
C VAL A 195 32.02 -31.99 -3.13
N LEU A 196 31.85 -30.99 -4.00
CA LEU A 196 31.45 -29.63 -3.64
C LEU A 196 29.95 -29.46 -3.91
N SER A 197 29.23 -28.98 -2.91
CA SER A 197 27.83 -28.61 -3.03
C SER A 197 27.68 -27.10 -3.17
N TYR A 198 27.09 -26.64 -4.27
CA TYR A 198 26.59 -25.28 -4.44
C TYR A 198 25.13 -25.27 -3.96
N VAL A 199 24.83 -24.46 -2.96
CA VAL A 199 23.51 -24.39 -2.34
C VAL A 199 22.89 -23.04 -2.59
N PHE A 200 21.69 -23.04 -3.16
CA PHE A 200 20.88 -21.84 -3.42
C PHE A 200 19.60 -21.94 -2.60
N VAL A 201 19.36 -20.97 -1.74
CA VAL A 201 18.12 -20.85 -0.97
C VAL A 201 17.28 -19.76 -1.61
N LEU A 202 16.15 -20.13 -2.18
CA LEU A 202 15.18 -19.20 -2.77
C LEU A 202 14.07 -18.95 -1.75
N LYS A 203 13.80 -17.68 -1.44
CA LYS A 203 12.77 -17.26 -0.49
C LYS A 203 11.83 -16.28 -1.16
N ASN A 204 10.53 -16.60 -1.24
CA ASN A 204 9.50 -15.72 -1.76
C ASN A 204 8.75 -15.09 -0.57
N TYR A 205 8.86 -13.78 -0.41
CA TYR A 205 8.18 -12.99 0.61
C TYR A 205 6.84 -12.42 0.13
N GLY A 206 6.53 -12.56 -1.17
CA GLY A 206 5.27 -12.12 -1.76
C GLY A 206 4.10 -13.06 -1.48
N ASN A 207 2.89 -12.58 -1.71
CA ASN A 207 1.63 -13.31 -1.51
C ASN A 207 1.20 -14.16 -2.71
N ALA A 208 1.98 -14.13 -3.80
CA ALA A 208 1.76 -14.95 -5.00
C ALA A 208 2.91 -15.93 -5.22
N ILE A 209 2.62 -17.03 -5.89
CA ILE A 209 3.62 -17.99 -6.37
C ILE A 209 4.49 -17.30 -7.43
N ALA A 210 5.81 -17.45 -7.34
CA ALA A 210 6.72 -17.11 -8.42
C ALA A 210 6.77 -18.30 -9.40
N SER A 211 6.14 -18.17 -10.55
CA SER A 211 6.11 -19.20 -11.61
C SER A 211 7.25 -19.02 -12.60
N ASP A 212 7.51 -20.05 -13.40
CA ASP A 212 8.52 -20.02 -14.47
C ASP A 212 9.91 -19.58 -13.98
N VAL A 213 10.29 -20.00 -12.78
CA VAL A 213 11.56 -19.63 -12.17
C VAL A 213 12.71 -20.34 -12.88
N VAL A 214 13.74 -19.59 -13.24
CA VAL A 214 14.95 -20.13 -13.87
C VAL A 214 16.16 -19.66 -13.07
N LEU A 215 16.87 -20.61 -12.46
CA LEU A 215 18.14 -20.39 -11.77
C LEU A 215 19.30 -20.41 -12.77
N LYS A 216 20.07 -19.34 -12.85
CA LYS A 216 21.29 -19.24 -13.65
C LYS A 216 22.48 -19.01 -12.76
N ASP A 217 23.56 -19.75 -13.02
CA ASP A 217 24.84 -19.56 -12.33
C ASP A 217 26.02 -19.87 -13.25
N LYS A 218 27.18 -19.46 -12.83
CA LYS A 218 28.46 -19.90 -13.41
C LYS A 218 29.25 -20.59 -12.32
N LEU A 219 29.18 -21.93 -12.32
CA LEU A 219 29.86 -22.75 -11.31
C LEU A 219 31.38 -22.60 -11.43
N SER A 220 32.04 -22.27 -10.32
CA SER A 220 33.49 -22.15 -10.23
C SER A 220 33.94 -22.66 -8.86
N PRO A 221 34.85 -23.65 -8.79
CA PRO A 221 35.45 -24.38 -9.91
C PRO A 221 34.42 -25.16 -10.75
N ILE A 222 34.75 -25.50 -12.01
CA ILE A 222 33.86 -26.25 -12.90
C ILE A 222 33.86 -27.72 -12.48
N PRO A 223 32.73 -28.30 -12.02
CA PRO A 223 32.69 -29.68 -11.60
C PRO A 223 32.71 -30.65 -12.74
N ALA A 224 33.37 -31.81 -12.54
CA ALA A 224 33.47 -32.88 -13.57
C ALA A 224 32.13 -33.63 -13.73
N VAL A 225 31.43 -33.89 -12.64
CA VAL A 225 30.10 -34.53 -12.62
C VAL A 225 29.22 -33.74 -11.68
N GLN A 226 27.97 -33.52 -12.07
CA GLN A 226 27.02 -32.76 -11.25
C GLN A 226 25.65 -33.42 -11.20
N HIS A 227 25.02 -33.27 -10.04
CA HIS A 227 23.64 -33.63 -9.79
C HIS A 227 22.90 -32.46 -9.13
N THR A 228 21.67 -32.23 -9.52
CA THR A 228 20.80 -31.19 -8.96
C THR A 228 19.77 -31.83 -8.04
N TYR A 229 19.55 -31.20 -6.90
CA TYR A 229 18.52 -31.57 -5.93
C TYR A 229 17.64 -30.36 -5.61
N VAL A 230 16.33 -30.57 -5.60
CA VAL A 230 15.35 -29.59 -5.11
C VAL A 230 14.74 -30.15 -3.84
N ASP A 231 14.91 -29.49 -2.72
CA ASP A 231 14.46 -29.92 -1.39
C ASP A 231 14.84 -31.38 -1.06
N GLY A 232 16.06 -31.77 -1.46
CA GLY A 232 16.59 -33.11 -1.27
C GLY A 232 16.17 -34.15 -2.30
N THR A 233 15.23 -33.84 -3.21
CA THR A 233 14.85 -34.73 -4.31
C THR A 233 15.73 -34.45 -5.53
N GLN A 234 16.36 -35.49 -6.10
CA GLN A 234 17.19 -35.35 -7.29
C GLN A 234 16.35 -34.93 -8.50
N ARG A 235 16.85 -33.89 -9.21
CA ARG A 235 16.25 -33.24 -10.36
C ARG A 235 17.36 -32.85 -11.34
N ASP A 236 17.71 -33.73 -12.25
CA ASP A 236 18.82 -33.49 -13.19
C ASP A 236 18.34 -32.83 -14.51
N GLU A 237 17.16 -32.18 -14.50
CA GLU A 237 16.62 -31.42 -15.63
C GLU A 237 17.31 -30.05 -15.77
N HIS A 238 18.65 -30.02 -15.75
CA HIS A 238 19.46 -28.81 -15.90
C HIS A 238 20.29 -28.83 -17.21
N ASP A 239 20.66 -27.65 -17.68
CA ASP A 239 21.70 -27.49 -18.70
C ASP A 239 23.01 -27.10 -18.02
N PHE A 240 24.12 -27.71 -18.44
CA PHE A 240 25.45 -27.42 -17.92
C PHE A 240 26.53 -27.44 -18.98
N SER A 241 27.38 -26.42 -19.03
CA SER A 241 28.54 -26.35 -19.91
C SER A 241 29.81 -26.71 -19.13
N THR A 242 30.40 -27.87 -19.45
CA THR A 242 31.67 -28.31 -18.87
C THR A 242 32.87 -27.44 -19.34
N THR A 243 32.67 -26.56 -20.31
CA THR A 243 33.72 -25.65 -20.82
C THR A 243 33.67 -24.30 -20.11
N THR A 244 32.46 -23.74 -19.90
CA THR A 244 32.30 -22.41 -19.37
C THR A 244 31.85 -22.40 -17.90
N GLY A 245 31.35 -23.53 -17.37
CA GLY A 245 30.74 -23.64 -16.04
C GLY A 245 29.32 -23.06 -15.98
N GLU A 246 28.76 -22.63 -17.12
CA GLU A 246 27.40 -22.10 -17.16
C GLU A 246 26.40 -23.18 -16.79
N TYR A 247 25.54 -22.87 -15.82
CA TYR A 247 24.50 -23.72 -15.26
C TYR A 247 23.15 -23.04 -15.38
N LEU A 248 22.15 -23.81 -15.80
CA LEU A 248 20.77 -23.37 -15.94
C LEU A 248 19.83 -24.43 -15.38
N PHE A 249 18.94 -24.07 -14.46
CA PHE A 249 17.93 -24.96 -13.91
C PHE A 249 16.57 -24.27 -13.78
N PRO A 250 15.46 -24.85 -14.28
CA PRO A 250 15.45 -25.95 -15.22
C PRO A 250 16.16 -25.62 -16.53
N GLY A 251 16.64 -26.63 -17.26
CA GLY A 251 17.26 -26.45 -18.57
C GLY A 251 16.24 -25.97 -19.63
N LEU A 252 16.75 -25.42 -20.75
CA LEU A 252 15.93 -24.80 -21.79
C LEU A 252 14.90 -25.75 -22.43
N THR A 253 15.17 -27.04 -22.46
CA THR A 253 14.27 -28.07 -22.99
C THR A 253 13.49 -28.82 -21.93
N SER A 254 13.67 -28.47 -20.68
CA SER A 254 12.97 -29.09 -19.55
C SER A 254 11.49 -28.77 -19.59
N THR A 255 10.68 -29.73 -19.22
CA THR A 255 9.23 -29.56 -18.93
C THR A 255 8.95 -29.43 -17.43
N TYR A 256 10.00 -29.37 -16.61
CA TYR A 256 9.86 -29.19 -15.18
C TYR A 256 9.45 -27.76 -14.87
N ASP A 257 8.23 -27.61 -14.34
CA ASP A 257 7.70 -26.32 -13.87
C ASP A 257 8.27 -26.03 -12.48
N PHE A 258 9.32 -25.19 -12.46
CA PHE A 258 9.94 -24.77 -11.22
C PHE A 258 9.35 -23.45 -10.75
N ALA A 259 8.66 -23.51 -9.61
CA ALA A 259 7.99 -22.36 -9.01
C ALA A 259 8.39 -22.23 -7.55
N VAL A 260 8.55 -21.00 -7.05
CA VAL A 260 8.75 -20.76 -5.61
C VAL A 260 7.42 -20.41 -4.96
N PRO A 261 6.97 -21.18 -3.94
CA PRO A 261 5.67 -20.99 -3.31
C PRO A 261 5.51 -19.57 -2.75
N ALA A 262 4.28 -19.10 -2.65
CA ALA A 262 3.95 -17.85 -1.96
C ALA A 262 4.32 -17.93 -0.48
N ALA A 263 4.59 -16.77 0.13
CA ALA A 263 4.71 -16.67 1.57
C ALA A 263 3.38 -17.01 2.27
N THR A 264 3.49 -17.58 3.47
CA THR A 264 2.36 -17.63 4.41
C THR A 264 2.33 -16.33 5.19
N ILE A 265 1.31 -15.50 4.94
CA ILE A 265 1.11 -14.21 5.58
C ILE A 265 -0.04 -14.34 6.57
N THR A 266 0.22 -14.06 7.85
CA THR A 266 -0.77 -14.14 8.92
C THR A 266 -0.83 -12.83 9.69
N GLN A 267 -2.02 -12.44 10.15
CA GLN A 267 -2.19 -11.30 11.04
C GLN A 267 -2.66 -11.79 12.41
N ASP A 268 -1.95 -11.40 13.46
CA ASP A 268 -2.35 -11.67 14.84
C ASP A 268 -3.64 -10.91 15.19
N ALA A 269 -4.66 -11.65 15.61
CA ALA A 269 -6.00 -11.10 15.84
C ALA A 269 -6.08 -10.16 17.06
N THR A 270 -5.06 -10.14 17.92
CA THR A 270 -5.03 -9.32 19.15
C THR A 270 -4.18 -8.08 18.97
N THR A 271 -2.98 -8.25 18.40
CA THR A 271 -2.01 -7.18 18.22
C THR A 271 -2.08 -6.50 16.86
N GLY A 272 -2.66 -7.18 15.87
CA GLY A 272 -2.73 -6.73 14.48
C GLY A 272 -1.40 -6.85 13.72
N VAL A 273 -0.36 -7.38 14.35
CA VAL A 273 0.95 -7.55 13.72
C VAL A 273 0.87 -8.60 12.62
N VAL A 274 1.37 -8.25 11.46
CA VAL A 274 1.51 -9.15 10.31
C VAL A 274 2.85 -9.87 10.39
N SER A 275 2.83 -11.18 10.26
CA SER A 275 3.99 -12.05 10.20
C SER A 275 4.07 -12.72 8.84
N ILE A 276 5.27 -12.80 8.28
CA ILE A 276 5.55 -13.37 6.96
C ILE A 276 6.49 -14.55 7.15
N VAL A 277 6.04 -15.74 6.75
CA VAL A 277 6.89 -16.93 6.61
C VAL A 277 7.09 -17.15 5.11
N PRO A 278 8.30 -16.92 4.56
CA PRO A 278 8.52 -17.01 3.12
C PRO A 278 8.29 -18.43 2.61
N GLY A 279 7.73 -18.54 1.43
CA GLY A 279 7.78 -19.77 0.64
C GLY A 279 9.22 -20.03 0.25
N THR A 280 9.72 -21.26 0.42
CA THR A 280 11.15 -21.56 0.28
C THR A 280 11.37 -22.78 -0.57
N HIS A 281 12.41 -22.74 -1.43
CA HIS A 281 13.04 -23.89 -2.04
C HIS A 281 14.55 -23.84 -1.85
N ILE A 282 15.15 -25.02 -1.70
CA ILE A 282 16.60 -25.19 -1.65
C ILE A 282 16.99 -25.97 -2.90
N VAL A 283 17.74 -25.32 -3.79
CA VAL A 283 18.40 -25.98 -4.93
C VAL A 283 19.85 -26.25 -4.54
N ARG A 284 20.27 -27.52 -4.61
CA ARG A 284 21.65 -27.95 -4.35
C ARG A 284 22.20 -28.60 -5.61
N VAL A 285 23.37 -28.16 -6.02
CA VAL A 285 24.13 -28.77 -7.12
C VAL A 285 25.40 -29.39 -6.55
N ASP A 286 25.48 -30.71 -6.58
CA ASP A 286 26.67 -31.46 -6.13
C ASP A 286 27.54 -31.74 -7.33
N GLY A 287 28.83 -31.46 -7.22
CA GLY A 287 29.80 -31.69 -8.29
C GLY A 287 31.16 -32.15 -7.77
N ILE A 288 31.81 -33.01 -8.51
CA ILE A 288 33.18 -33.49 -8.20
C ILE A 288 34.19 -32.47 -8.71
N ILE A 289 35.09 -32.00 -7.86
CA ILE A 289 36.12 -30.97 -8.14
C ILE A 289 37.47 -31.63 -8.26
#